data_409fad277797d6d1a02bf44552f2f5c8
#
_entry.id   409fad277797d6d1a02bf44552f2f5c8
#
_cell.length_a   1.000
_cell.length_b   1.000
_cell.length_c   1.000
_cell.angle_alpha   90.00
_cell.angle_beta   90.00
_cell.angle_gamma   90.00
#
_symmetry.space_group_name_H-M   'P 1'
#
loop_
_entity.id
_entity.type
_entity.pdbx_description
1 polymer ?
#
loop_
_entity_poly.entity_id
_entity_poly.type
_entity_poly.pdbx_seq_one_letter_code
_entity_poly.pdbx_strand_id
1 'polypeptide(L)'
;MKTRIFAILGIVGAICFSSCNLDQYPYSEVASDEYVTDDNSVNDLVMGCYNGLHDVMYYEWAMTELRSDNARMFNNNSTSNTTKLIEQLDQSVINTEHEWVERYWKACYALISRTNNVLANVQVVKNEDNKKMYEGEARFLRALEYFNLVRLWGPVFIVTSKTPSDVARNMQRSSVSDVYALIEGDLETIVEQQLLPAKQADALLGRADMNAAKALLAKVYATHYGVGEEKYQQAINLCKEVLGSETVGNPQTAADLVPYASVFDINNEMNKEIIFAVRYLSGNVGLGSPFGNLCLLYTSP
;
A
#
# COMPACT_ATOMS: atom_id res chain seq x y z
N MET A 1 62.42 35.15 -19.59
CA MET A 1 62.19 33.92 -18.81
C MET A 1 61.01 34.03 -17.84
N LYS A 2 60.89 35.11 -17.04
CA LYS A 2 59.82 35.26 -16.02
C LYS A 2 58.41 35.24 -16.63
N THR A 3 58.17 35.92 -17.75
CA THR A 3 56.87 35.97 -18.44
C THR A 3 56.34 34.60 -18.94
N ARG A 4 57.24 33.70 -19.36
CA ARG A 4 56.84 32.35 -19.80
C ARG A 4 56.46 31.43 -18.65
N ILE A 5 57.05 31.63 -17.46
CA ILE A 5 56.72 30.85 -16.26
C ILE A 5 55.32 31.22 -15.75
N PHE A 6 54.96 32.52 -15.78
CA PHE A 6 53.60 32.94 -15.38
C PHE A 6 52.50 32.44 -16.34
N ALA A 7 52.79 32.35 -17.64
CA ALA A 7 51.86 31.80 -18.62
C ALA A 7 51.61 30.28 -18.40
N ILE A 8 52.67 29.53 -18.06
CA ILE A 8 52.55 28.09 -17.76
C ILE A 8 51.80 27.85 -16.46
N LEU A 9 52.04 28.65 -15.40
CA LEU A 9 51.28 28.58 -14.14
C LEU A 9 49.79 28.93 -14.33
N GLY A 10 49.46 29.88 -15.21
CA GLY A 10 48.09 30.24 -15.56
C GLY A 10 47.31 29.11 -16.26
N ILE A 11 47.99 28.37 -17.17
CA ILE A 11 47.40 27.26 -17.90
C ILE A 11 47.22 26.04 -16.99
N VAL A 12 48.16 25.75 -16.08
CA VAL A 12 48.03 24.66 -15.10
C VAL A 12 46.91 24.98 -14.08
N GLY A 13 46.75 26.21 -13.68
CA GLY A 13 45.65 26.64 -12.82
C GLY A 13 44.27 26.51 -13.46
N ALA A 14 44.16 26.76 -14.78
CA ALA A 14 42.88 26.63 -15.49
C ALA A 14 42.43 25.16 -15.71
N ILE A 15 43.35 24.20 -15.73
CA ILE A 15 43.05 22.78 -15.88
C ILE A 15 42.53 22.14 -14.56
N CYS A 16 42.86 22.75 -13.40
CA CYS A 16 42.41 22.27 -12.11
C CYS A 16 40.94 22.63 -11.78
N PHE A 17 40.30 23.51 -12.58
CA PHE A 17 38.87 23.86 -12.44
C PHE A 17 37.94 23.12 -13.38
N SER A 18 38.40 22.08 -14.10
CA SER A 18 37.48 21.12 -14.71
C SER A 18 36.84 20.32 -13.55
N SER A 19 35.77 20.85 -13.00
CA SER A 19 34.92 20.19 -12.03
C SER A 19 34.51 18.83 -12.59
N CYS A 20 34.99 17.78 -11.99
CA CYS A 20 34.38 16.46 -12.16
C CYS A 20 32.91 16.62 -11.79
N ASN A 21 32.03 16.20 -12.66
CA ASN A 21 30.63 16.08 -12.32
C ASN A 21 30.55 15.08 -11.16
N LEU A 22 30.27 15.60 -9.95
CA LEU A 22 30.22 14.83 -8.70
C LEU A 22 28.89 14.10 -8.52
N ASP A 23 28.01 14.14 -9.52
CA ASP A 23 26.81 13.33 -9.58
C ASP A 23 27.19 11.86 -9.86
N GLN A 24 27.83 11.23 -8.90
CA GLN A 24 28.03 9.79 -8.90
C GLN A 24 26.78 9.12 -8.37
N TYR A 25 25.98 8.59 -9.27
CA TYR A 25 24.94 7.64 -8.91
C TYR A 25 25.62 6.32 -8.48
N PRO A 26 25.18 5.70 -7.37
CA PRO A 26 25.69 4.38 -6.98
C PRO A 26 25.47 3.40 -8.13
N TYR A 27 26.49 2.65 -8.53
CA TYR A 27 26.38 1.64 -9.59
C TYR A 27 25.35 0.53 -9.29
N SER A 28 24.88 0.46 -8.04
CA SER A 28 23.86 -0.49 -7.57
C SER A 28 22.42 0.06 -7.58
N GLU A 29 22.24 1.36 -7.87
CA GLU A 29 20.91 1.99 -7.91
C GLU A 29 20.73 2.71 -9.24
N VAL A 30 19.75 2.30 -10.02
CA VAL A 30 19.35 3.03 -11.24
C VAL A 30 18.65 4.31 -10.79
N ALA A 31 19.11 5.47 -11.26
CA ALA A 31 18.42 6.73 -11.01
C ALA A 31 16.99 6.63 -11.54
N SER A 32 16.01 7.00 -10.72
CA SER A 32 14.59 6.86 -11.08
C SER A 32 14.25 7.54 -12.40
N ASP A 33 14.86 8.67 -12.68
CA ASP A 33 14.61 9.48 -13.88
C ASP A 33 15.19 8.85 -15.17
N GLU A 34 16.18 7.95 -15.05
CA GLU A 34 16.75 7.20 -16.19
C GLU A 34 16.08 5.85 -16.40
N TYR A 35 15.43 5.30 -15.35
CA TYR A 35 14.79 3.99 -15.40
C TYR A 35 13.37 4.05 -15.96
N VAL A 36 12.59 5.08 -15.60
CA VAL A 36 11.17 5.15 -15.95
C VAL A 36 10.99 5.86 -17.29
N THR A 37 11.00 5.09 -18.37
CA THR A 37 10.98 5.62 -19.73
C THR A 37 9.83 5.13 -20.60
N ASP A 38 9.10 4.10 -20.17
CA ASP A 38 8.05 3.44 -20.94
C ASP A 38 6.96 2.80 -20.05
N ASP A 39 5.95 2.22 -20.71
CA ASP A 39 4.83 1.54 -20.06
C ASP A 39 5.28 0.38 -19.14
N ASN A 40 6.31 -0.36 -19.55
CA ASN A 40 6.79 -1.51 -18.77
C ASN A 40 7.47 -1.06 -17.48
N SER A 41 8.31 -0.03 -17.54
CA SER A 41 8.98 0.50 -16.36
C SER A 41 8.00 1.07 -15.34
N VAL A 42 6.89 1.70 -15.79
CA VAL A 42 5.82 2.14 -14.89
C VAL A 42 5.04 0.94 -14.32
N ASN A 43 4.78 -0.10 -15.12
CA ASN A 43 4.18 -1.33 -14.62
C ASN A 43 5.03 -1.99 -13.52
N ASP A 44 6.36 -1.99 -13.68
CA ASP A 44 7.27 -2.52 -12.66
C ASP A 44 7.18 -1.73 -11.34
N LEU A 45 7.02 -0.40 -11.42
CA LEU A 45 6.74 0.42 -10.23
C LEU A 45 5.42 0.04 -9.57
N VAL A 46 4.36 -0.19 -10.35
CA VAL A 46 3.06 -0.65 -9.85
C VAL A 46 3.20 -2.02 -9.16
N MET A 47 3.90 -2.97 -9.80
CA MET A 47 4.17 -4.28 -9.18
C MET A 47 4.98 -4.15 -7.90
N GLY A 48 5.91 -3.19 -7.84
CA GLY A 48 6.63 -2.82 -6.61
C GLY A 48 5.71 -2.33 -5.48
N CYS A 49 4.58 -1.67 -5.82
CA CYS A 49 3.56 -1.30 -4.84
C CYS A 49 2.83 -2.54 -4.30
N TYR A 50 2.37 -3.44 -5.17
CA TYR A 50 1.71 -4.69 -4.72
C TYR A 50 2.65 -5.56 -3.87
N ASN A 51 3.92 -5.64 -4.24
CA ASN A 51 4.90 -6.34 -3.41
C ASN A 51 5.07 -5.69 -2.02
N GLY A 52 4.93 -4.37 -1.93
CA GLY A 52 4.97 -3.63 -0.65
C GLY A 52 3.83 -3.99 0.31
N LEU A 53 2.69 -4.48 -0.19
CA LEU A 53 1.60 -4.97 0.65
C LEU A 53 2.02 -6.17 1.51
N HIS A 54 2.98 -6.97 1.09
CA HIS A 54 3.47 -8.09 1.88
C HIS A 54 4.08 -7.62 3.21
N ASP A 55 4.83 -6.51 3.18
CA ASP A 55 5.42 -5.92 4.39
C ASP A 55 4.33 -5.35 5.32
N VAL A 56 3.30 -4.71 4.75
CA VAL A 56 2.16 -4.20 5.52
C VAL A 56 1.41 -5.34 6.19
N MET A 57 0.99 -6.35 5.42
CA MET A 57 0.23 -7.50 5.90
C MET A 57 0.98 -8.31 6.96
N TYR A 58 2.32 -8.33 6.91
CA TYR A 58 3.12 -9.03 7.90
C TYR A 58 2.89 -8.53 9.33
N TYR A 59 2.61 -7.25 9.51
CA TYR A 59 2.36 -6.65 10.81
C TYR A 59 0.88 -6.38 11.08
N GLU A 60 0.06 -6.19 10.05
CA GLU A 60 -1.32 -5.74 10.16
C GLU A 60 -2.18 -6.68 11.01
N TRP A 61 -2.06 -7.99 10.83
CA TRP A 61 -2.84 -8.97 11.58
C TRP A 61 -2.68 -8.82 13.10
N ALA A 62 -1.47 -8.53 13.57
CA ALA A 62 -1.22 -8.31 14.99
C ALA A 62 -1.74 -6.95 15.46
N MET A 63 -1.73 -5.95 14.58
CA MET A 63 -2.23 -4.61 14.88
C MET A 63 -3.76 -4.53 14.85
N THR A 64 -4.44 -5.47 14.21
CA THR A 64 -5.90 -5.50 14.06
C THR A 64 -6.53 -6.65 14.83
N GLU A 65 -6.17 -7.91 14.52
CA GLU A 65 -6.84 -9.08 15.08
C GLU A 65 -6.47 -9.34 16.55
N LEU A 66 -5.20 -9.27 16.91
CA LEU A 66 -4.77 -9.53 18.30
C LEU A 66 -5.18 -8.44 19.29
N ARG A 67 -5.53 -7.26 18.81
CA ARG A 67 -6.07 -6.18 19.65
C ARG A 67 -7.57 -6.25 19.81
N SER A 68 -8.21 -7.24 19.21
CA SER A 68 -9.64 -7.49 19.31
C SER A 68 -9.95 -8.58 20.36
N ASP A 69 -11.20 -8.67 20.78
CA ASP A 69 -11.68 -9.73 21.66
C ASP A 69 -11.77 -11.11 20.97
N ASN A 70 -11.61 -11.14 19.63
CA ASN A 70 -11.81 -12.35 18.82
C ASN A 70 -10.58 -13.25 18.74
N ALA A 71 -9.41 -12.70 18.97
CA ALA A 71 -8.15 -13.44 18.89
C ALA A 71 -7.32 -13.22 20.16
N ARG A 72 -6.54 -14.22 20.52
CA ARG A 72 -5.67 -14.16 21.71
C ARG A 72 -4.37 -14.90 21.45
N MET A 73 -3.28 -14.34 21.94
CA MET A 73 -2.00 -15.01 21.90
C MET A 73 -1.96 -16.12 22.95
N PHE A 74 -1.63 -17.34 22.53
CA PHE A 74 -1.39 -18.41 23.48
C PHE A 74 -0.04 -18.19 24.17
N ASN A 75 -0.07 -18.04 25.50
CA ASN A 75 1.15 -17.91 26.28
C ASN A 75 1.82 -19.29 26.42
N ASN A 76 2.90 -19.49 25.67
CA ASN A 76 3.69 -20.71 25.67
C ASN A 76 5.00 -20.59 26.49
N ASN A 77 5.13 -19.57 27.34
CA ASN A 77 6.36 -19.23 28.05
C ASN A 77 7.57 -19.01 27.14
N SER A 78 7.35 -18.58 25.90
CA SER A 78 8.41 -18.32 24.94
C SER A 78 9.35 -17.22 25.43
N THR A 79 10.64 -17.46 25.24
CA THR A 79 11.68 -16.45 25.50
C THR A 79 11.98 -15.57 24.28
N SER A 80 11.35 -15.87 23.13
CA SER A 80 11.50 -15.10 21.89
C SER A 80 11.07 -13.65 22.07
N ASN A 81 11.91 -12.72 21.63
CA ASN A 81 11.55 -11.29 21.63
C ASN A 81 10.32 -10.99 20.76
N THR A 82 10.23 -11.64 19.60
CA THR A 82 9.07 -11.49 18.69
C THR A 82 7.78 -11.92 19.38
N THR A 83 7.76 -13.07 20.06
CA THR A 83 6.58 -13.55 20.81
C THR A 83 6.18 -12.56 21.90
N LYS A 84 7.11 -12.01 22.64
CA LYS A 84 6.85 -11.01 23.68
C LYS A 84 6.26 -9.73 23.13
N LEU A 85 6.76 -9.24 21.98
CA LEU A 85 6.21 -8.05 21.32
C LEU A 85 4.78 -8.29 20.83
N ILE A 86 4.49 -9.47 20.26
CA ILE A 86 3.13 -9.83 19.84
C ILE A 86 2.20 -9.95 21.06
N GLU A 87 2.65 -10.57 22.15
CA GLU A 87 1.90 -10.67 23.41
C GLU A 87 1.57 -9.30 24.02
N GLN A 88 2.45 -8.32 23.91
CA GLN A 88 2.20 -6.94 24.34
C GLN A 88 1.06 -6.27 23.55
N LEU A 89 0.92 -6.59 22.26
CA LEU A 89 -0.20 -6.12 21.44
C LEU A 89 -1.53 -6.74 21.91
N ASP A 90 -1.56 -8.04 22.15
CA ASP A 90 -2.72 -8.77 22.67
C ASP A 90 -3.15 -8.23 24.05
N GLN A 91 -2.21 -7.99 24.93
CA GLN A 91 -2.47 -7.47 26.28
C GLN A 91 -2.71 -5.96 26.33
N SER A 92 -2.61 -5.26 25.20
CA SER A 92 -2.70 -3.79 25.11
C SER A 92 -1.66 -3.07 26.00
N VAL A 93 -0.51 -3.68 26.25
CA VAL A 93 0.61 -3.13 27.03
C VAL A 93 1.73 -2.71 26.09
N ILE A 94 1.48 -1.69 25.29
CA ILE A 94 2.43 -1.16 24.33
C ILE A 94 3.03 0.16 24.82
N ASN A 95 4.29 0.40 24.47
CA ASN A 95 4.98 1.67 24.71
C ASN A 95 5.27 2.40 23.38
N THR A 96 5.81 3.60 23.46
CA THR A 96 6.12 4.44 22.30
C THR A 96 7.26 3.90 21.43
N GLU A 97 8.01 2.92 21.91
CA GLU A 97 9.16 2.31 21.21
C GLU A 97 8.85 0.88 20.73
N HIS A 98 7.56 0.53 20.67
CA HIS A 98 7.16 -0.82 20.29
C HIS A 98 7.50 -1.12 18.82
N GLU A 99 8.43 -2.04 18.62
CA GLU A 99 9.04 -2.34 17.31
C GLU A 99 8.01 -2.71 16.23
N TRP A 100 6.98 -3.49 16.56
CA TRP A 100 5.95 -3.88 15.57
C TRP A 100 5.06 -2.72 15.14
N VAL A 101 4.76 -1.81 16.06
CA VAL A 101 4.02 -0.58 15.76
C VAL A 101 4.84 0.31 14.81
N GLU A 102 6.14 0.48 15.12
CA GLU A 102 7.06 1.26 14.28
C GLU A 102 7.22 0.63 12.89
N ARG A 103 7.40 -0.68 12.80
CA ARG A 103 7.58 -1.39 11.54
C ARG A 103 6.34 -1.33 10.66
N TYR A 104 5.15 -1.48 11.24
CA TYR A 104 3.89 -1.31 10.51
C TYR A 104 3.74 0.11 9.96
N TRP A 105 4.00 1.13 10.78
CA TRP A 105 4.03 2.52 10.34
C TRP A 105 4.99 2.73 9.16
N LYS A 106 6.20 2.24 9.26
CA LYS A 106 7.22 2.33 8.20
C LYS A 106 6.79 1.62 6.92
N ALA A 107 6.17 0.44 7.02
CA ALA A 107 5.68 -0.32 5.88
C ALA A 107 4.59 0.46 5.12
N CYS A 108 3.60 1.02 5.82
CA CYS A 108 2.56 1.85 5.21
C CYS A 108 3.16 3.06 4.48
N TYR A 109 4.06 3.82 5.10
CA TYR A 109 4.68 4.98 4.46
C TYR A 109 5.64 4.62 3.32
N ALA A 110 6.31 3.46 3.39
CA ALA A 110 7.12 2.96 2.28
C ALA A 110 6.23 2.64 1.07
N LEU A 111 5.06 2.04 1.29
CA LEU A 111 4.09 1.79 0.22
C LEU A 111 3.51 3.09 -0.34
N ILE A 112 3.13 4.04 0.50
CA ILE A 112 2.68 5.38 0.08
C ILE A 112 3.76 6.06 -0.78
N SER A 113 5.03 5.98 -0.41
CA SER A 113 6.12 6.53 -1.22
C SER A 113 6.22 5.87 -2.60
N ARG A 114 6.05 4.54 -2.68
CA ARG A 114 6.02 3.80 -3.95
C ARG A 114 4.84 4.24 -4.82
N THR A 115 3.64 4.37 -4.25
CA THR A 115 2.46 4.82 -5.00
C THR A 115 2.61 6.25 -5.52
N ASN A 116 3.19 7.16 -4.73
CA ASN A 116 3.51 8.50 -5.17
C ASN A 116 4.51 8.52 -6.33
N ASN A 117 5.47 7.58 -6.33
CA ASN A 117 6.41 7.44 -7.44
C ASN A 117 5.71 6.99 -8.73
N VAL A 118 4.75 6.06 -8.66
CA VAL A 118 3.91 5.69 -9.81
C VAL A 118 3.15 6.92 -10.32
N LEU A 119 2.45 7.64 -9.44
CA LEU A 119 1.64 8.81 -9.82
C LEU A 119 2.48 9.94 -10.43
N ALA A 120 3.72 10.13 -9.98
CA ALA A 120 4.64 11.11 -10.55
C ALA A 120 5.10 10.73 -11.97
N ASN A 121 5.15 9.44 -12.30
CA ASN A 121 5.68 8.93 -13.56
C ASN A 121 4.62 8.41 -14.54
N VAL A 122 3.35 8.35 -14.14
CA VAL A 122 2.28 7.77 -14.96
C VAL A 122 2.11 8.46 -16.33
N GLN A 123 2.55 9.70 -16.47
CA GLN A 123 2.50 10.45 -17.72
C GLN A 123 3.45 9.93 -18.80
N VAL A 124 4.45 9.11 -18.44
CA VAL A 124 5.37 8.45 -19.39
C VAL A 124 4.65 7.35 -20.17
N VAL A 125 3.59 6.77 -19.61
CA VAL A 125 2.80 5.68 -20.21
C VAL A 125 2.11 6.19 -21.46
N LYS A 126 2.31 5.49 -22.58
CA LYS A 126 1.77 5.87 -23.91
C LYS A 126 0.42 5.22 -24.19
N ASN A 127 0.18 4.03 -23.66
CA ASN A 127 -1.12 3.37 -23.75
C ASN A 127 -2.07 3.97 -22.75
N GLU A 128 -3.13 4.64 -23.23
CA GLU A 128 -4.07 5.37 -22.36
C GLU A 128 -4.85 4.45 -21.40
N ASP A 129 -5.14 3.20 -21.76
CA ASP A 129 -5.82 2.25 -20.88
C ASP A 129 -4.88 1.80 -19.77
N ASN A 130 -3.61 1.51 -20.09
CA ASN A 130 -2.59 1.20 -19.09
C ASN A 130 -2.34 2.39 -18.16
N LYS A 131 -2.28 3.59 -18.72
CA LYS A 131 -2.09 4.83 -17.96
C LYS A 131 -3.18 5.01 -16.90
N LYS A 132 -4.46 4.91 -17.30
CA LYS A 132 -5.60 4.95 -16.39
C LYS A 132 -5.50 3.86 -15.32
N MET A 133 -5.24 2.63 -15.75
CA MET A 133 -5.15 1.48 -14.83
C MET A 133 -4.04 1.68 -13.79
N TYR A 134 -2.84 2.08 -14.20
CA TYR A 134 -1.71 2.30 -13.28
C TYR A 134 -1.97 3.47 -12.33
N GLU A 135 -2.59 4.55 -12.81
CA GLU A 135 -3.04 5.65 -11.95
C GLU A 135 -4.08 5.18 -10.93
N GLY A 136 -5.09 4.45 -11.39
CA GLY A 136 -6.16 3.92 -10.53
C GLY A 136 -5.62 2.99 -9.46
N GLU A 137 -4.72 2.08 -9.81
CA GLU A 137 -4.09 1.16 -8.86
C GLU A 137 -3.23 1.87 -7.81
N ALA A 138 -2.43 2.86 -8.24
CA ALA A 138 -1.61 3.63 -7.32
C ALA A 138 -2.46 4.44 -6.34
N ARG A 139 -3.56 5.07 -6.81
CA ARG A 139 -4.51 5.77 -5.95
C ARG A 139 -5.21 4.82 -4.97
N PHE A 140 -5.68 3.67 -5.45
CA PHE A 140 -6.31 2.65 -4.61
C PHE A 140 -5.39 2.21 -3.46
N LEU A 141 -4.15 1.85 -3.77
CA LEU A 141 -3.19 1.41 -2.78
C LEU A 141 -2.81 2.52 -1.81
N ARG A 142 -2.69 3.77 -2.28
CA ARG A 142 -2.44 4.92 -1.42
C ARG A 142 -3.60 5.17 -0.46
N ALA A 143 -4.82 5.14 -0.96
CA ALA A 143 -6.03 5.28 -0.15
C ALA A 143 -6.14 4.17 0.90
N LEU A 144 -5.85 2.93 0.54
CA LEU A 144 -5.84 1.78 1.45
C LEU A 144 -4.88 2.01 2.62
N GLU A 145 -3.65 2.44 2.34
CA GLU A 145 -2.66 2.66 3.39
C GLU A 145 -2.99 3.86 4.27
N TYR A 146 -3.48 4.96 3.72
CA TYR A 146 -3.94 6.08 4.55
C TYR A 146 -5.15 5.70 5.40
N PHE A 147 -6.04 4.85 4.89
CA PHE A 147 -7.16 4.34 5.65
C PHE A 147 -6.71 3.43 6.81
N ASN A 148 -5.68 2.63 6.61
CA ASN A 148 -5.04 1.85 7.67
C ASN A 148 -4.41 2.77 8.73
N LEU A 149 -3.65 3.78 8.29
CA LEU A 149 -2.98 4.72 9.18
C LEU A 149 -3.98 5.55 10.01
N VAL A 150 -4.99 6.15 9.40
CA VAL A 150 -5.92 7.04 10.10
C VAL A 150 -6.76 6.31 11.15
N ARG A 151 -7.15 5.07 10.88
CA ARG A 151 -7.91 4.25 11.84
C ARG A 151 -7.12 3.88 13.10
N LEU A 152 -5.80 3.72 12.98
CA LEU A 152 -4.93 3.29 14.08
C LEU A 152 -4.29 4.47 14.83
N TRP A 153 -3.93 5.56 14.13
CA TRP A 153 -3.18 6.68 14.71
C TRP A 153 -3.94 8.00 14.73
N GLY A 154 -5.11 8.10 14.12
CA GLY A 154 -5.83 9.37 13.96
C GLY A 154 -5.07 10.34 13.05
N PRO A 155 -4.63 11.52 13.55
CA PRO A 155 -3.85 12.46 12.75
C PRO A 155 -2.50 11.89 12.30
N VAL A 156 -2.23 11.94 10.99
CA VAL A 156 -1.01 11.40 10.37
C VAL A 156 -0.43 12.39 9.35
N PHE A 157 0.78 12.13 8.84
CA PHE A 157 1.39 12.99 7.83
C PHE A 157 0.82 12.69 6.44
N ILE A 158 0.35 13.71 5.73
CA ILE A 158 -0.02 13.58 4.31
C ILE A 158 1.23 13.83 3.46
N VAL A 159 1.65 12.79 2.72
CA VAL A 159 2.79 12.80 1.81
C VAL A 159 2.28 12.36 0.44
N THR A 160 2.21 13.28 -0.52
CA THR A 160 1.70 13.02 -1.88
C THR A 160 2.76 13.12 -2.96
N SER A 161 3.99 13.42 -2.59
CA SER A 161 5.14 13.52 -3.50
C SER A 161 6.44 13.17 -2.77
N LYS A 162 7.54 13.05 -3.53
CA LYS A 162 8.87 12.88 -2.95
C LYS A 162 9.19 14.09 -2.06
N THR A 163 9.39 13.84 -0.78
CA THR A 163 9.59 14.88 0.22
C THR A 163 11.07 14.89 0.68
N PRO A 164 11.79 16.00 0.51
CA PRO A 164 13.15 16.15 1.03
C PRO A 164 13.23 15.95 2.54
N SER A 165 14.35 15.42 3.04
CA SER A 165 14.51 15.04 4.45
C SER A 165 14.40 16.22 5.44
N ASP A 166 14.79 17.42 5.02
CA ASP A 166 14.67 18.65 5.80
C ASP A 166 13.20 19.10 5.93
N VAL A 167 12.42 18.97 4.85
CA VAL A 167 10.98 19.22 4.85
C VAL A 167 10.26 18.17 5.71
N ALA A 168 10.59 16.90 5.54
CA ALA A 168 9.98 15.80 6.27
C ALA A 168 10.14 15.93 7.80
N ARG A 169 11.31 16.40 8.28
CA ARG A 169 11.58 16.62 9.71
C ARG A 169 10.68 17.67 10.36
N ASN A 170 10.19 18.62 9.58
CA ASN A 170 9.38 19.74 10.05
C ASN A 170 7.89 19.58 9.73
N MET A 171 7.49 18.48 9.12
CA MET A 171 6.08 18.22 8.81
C MET A 171 5.25 18.10 10.09
N GLN A 172 4.05 18.67 10.03
CA GLN A 172 3.04 18.50 11.07
C GLN A 172 2.06 17.42 10.64
N ARG A 173 1.47 16.73 11.61
CA ARG A 173 0.39 15.78 11.32
C ARG A 173 -0.83 16.53 10.80
N SER A 174 -1.41 16.03 9.73
CA SER A 174 -2.67 16.52 9.18
C SER A 174 -3.84 16.05 10.04
N SER A 175 -4.92 16.81 10.04
CA SER A 175 -6.13 16.43 10.76
C SER A 175 -6.73 15.11 10.22
N VAL A 176 -7.52 14.42 11.05
CA VAL A 176 -8.25 13.22 10.62
C VAL A 176 -9.12 13.53 9.40
N SER A 177 -9.80 14.69 9.39
CA SER A 177 -10.63 15.13 8.27
C SER A 177 -9.83 15.30 6.97
N ASP A 178 -8.63 15.91 7.04
CA ASP A 178 -7.79 16.09 5.85
C ASP A 178 -7.30 14.75 5.30
N VAL A 179 -7.00 13.79 6.19
CA VAL A 179 -6.58 12.44 5.77
C VAL A 179 -7.75 11.72 5.08
N TYR A 180 -8.96 11.78 5.64
CA TYR A 180 -10.14 11.22 4.98
C TYR A 180 -10.45 11.92 3.66
N ALA A 181 -10.30 13.23 3.57
CA ALA A 181 -10.47 13.96 2.31
C ALA A 181 -9.52 13.47 1.20
N LEU A 182 -8.26 13.15 1.56
CA LEU A 182 -7.32 12.54 0.61
C LEU A 182 -7.76 11.13 0.19
N ILE A 183 -8.16 10.29 1.15
CA ILE A 183 -8.61 8.91 0.89
C ILE A 183 -9.83 8.91 -0.03
N GLU A 184 -10.83 9.72 0.30
CA GLU A 184 -12.06 9.85 -0.47
C GLU A 184 -11.77 10.40 -1.86
N GLY A 185 -10.96 11.46 -1.96
CA GLY A 185 -10.59 12.06 -3.25
C GLY A 185 -9.85 11.10 -4.18
N ASP A 186 -8.97 10.24 -3.66
CA ASP A 186 -8.32 9.20 -4.46
C ASP A 186 -9.33 8.16 -4.97
N LEU A 187 -10.22 7.67 -4.11
CA LEU A 187 -11.19 6.63 -4.46
C LEU A 187 -12.34 7.17 -5.33
N GLU A 188 -12.83 8.36 -5.04
CA GLU A 188 -13.84 9.06 -5.87
C GLU A 188 -13.29 9.29 -7.29
N THR A 189 -12.04 9.74 -7.42
CA THR A 189 -11.37 9.92 -8.71
C THR A 189 -11.34 8.61 -9.52
N ILE A 190 -11.03 7.48 -8.88
CA ILE A 190 -11.03 6.16 -9.54
C ILE A 190 -12.43 5.84 -10.08
N VAL A 191 -13.46 6.03 -9.28
CA VAL A 191 -14.84 5.64 -9.62
C VAL A 191 -15.41 6.58 -10.68
N GLU A 192 -15.25 7.89 -10.53
CA GLU A 192 -15.80 8.91 -11.43
C GLU A 192 -15.14 8.91 -12.81
N GLN A 193 -13.80 8.76 -12.83
CA GLN A 193 -13.05 8.77 -14.09
C GLN A 193 -12.88 7.36 -14.70
N GLN A 194 -13.43 6.34 -14.04
CA GLN A 194 -13.35 4.94 -14.48
C GLN A 194 -11.89 4.53 -14.76
N LEU A 195 -11.00 4.81 -13.82
CA LEU A 195 -9.56 4.55 -13.96
C LEU A 195 -9.23 3.06 -13.92
N LEU A 196 -10.05 2.23 -13.27
CA LEU A 196 -9.84 0.78 -13.17
C LEU A 196 -10.83 0.03 -14.06
N PRO A 197 -10.44 -1.15 -14.58
CA PRO A 197 -11.37 -2.01 -15.31
C PRO A 197 -12.47 -2.54 -14.38
N ALA A 198 -13.62 -2.86 -14.94
CA ALA A 198 -14.72 -3.48 -14.18
C ALA A 198 -14.30 -4.80 -13.49
N LYS A 199 -13.44 -5.57 -14.17
CA LYS A 199 -12.77 -6.76 -13.66
C LYS A 199 -11.39 -6.87 -14.32
N GLN A 200 -10.39 -7.28 -13.57
CA GLN A 200 -9.05 -7.54 -14.12
C GLN A 200 -9.06 -8.76 -15.05
N ALA A 201 -8.21 -8.71 -16.07
CA ALA A 201 -7.94 -9.85 -16.92
C ALA A 201 -7.33 -11.02 -16.10
N ASP A 202 -7.53 -12.25 -16.54
CA ASP A 202 -7.08 -13.45 -15.81
C ASP A 202 -5.57 -13.43 -15.50
N ALA A 203 -4.74 -12.86 -16.39
CA ALA A 203 -3.31 -12.70 -16.18
C ALA A 203 -2.95 -11.66 -15.09
N LEU A 204 -3.89 -10.80 -14.71
CA LEU A 204 -3.71 -9.71 -13.76
C LEU A 204 -4.56 -9.89 -12.50
N LEU A 205 -5.09 -11.09 -12.27
CA LEU A 205 -5.87 -11.40 -11.08
C LEU A 205 -5.07 -11.10 -9.80
N GLY A 206 -5.72 -10.45 -8.85
CA GLY A 206 -5.11 -9.96 -7.61
C GLY A 206 -4.72 -8.48 -7.64
N ARG A 207 -4.72 -7.84 -8.82
CA ARG A 207 -4.65 -6.37 -8.93
C ARG A 207 -6.03 -5.76 -8.68
N ALA A 208 -6.05 -4.53 -8.20
CA ALA A 208 -7.30 -3.83 -7.91
C ALA A 208 -8.13 -3.60 -9.19
N ASP A 209 -9.43 -3.79 -9.06
CA ASP A 209 -10.42 -3.49 -10.08
C ASP A 209 -11.45 -2.46 -9.57
N MET A 210 -12.44 -2.14 -10.37
CA MET A 210 -13.47 -1.18 -9.99
C MET A 210 -14.29 -1.62 -8.77
N ASN A 211 -14.51 -2.91 -8.60
CA ASN A 211 -15.23 -3.42 -7.44
C ASN A 211 -14.41 -3.26 -6.16
N ALA A 212 -13.09 -3.46 -6.23
CA ALA A 212 -12.19 -3.22 -5.12
C ALA A 212 -12.23 -1.73 -4.67
N ALA A 213 -12.18 -0.80 -5.63
CA ALA A 213 -12.26 0.63 -5.33
C ALA A 213 -13.62 1.03 -4.72
N LYS A 214 -14.73 0.55 -5.29
CA LYS A 214 -16.07 0.82 -4.75
C LYS A 214 -16.29 0.23 -3.37
N ALA A 215 -15.82 -0.99 -3.13
CA ALA A 215 -15.94 -1.65 -1.83
C ALA A 215 -15.12 -0.92 -0.75
N LEU A 216 -13.90 -0.49 -1.09
CA LEU A 216 -13.09 0.30 -0.17
C LEU A 216 -13.73 1.66 0.11
N LEU A 217 -14.24 2.36 -0.92
CA LEU A 217 -14.92 3.65 -0.76
C LEU A 217 -16.17 3.53 0.12
N ALA A 218 -16.97 2.49 -0.08
CA ALA A 218 -18.13 2.20 0.77
C ALA A 218 -17.71 2.01 2.25
N LYS A 219 -16.63 1.26 2.48
CA LYS A 219 -16.07 1.04 3.82
C LYS A 219 -15.55 2.34 4.44
N VAL A 220 -14.89 3.19 3.64
CA VAL A 220 -14.39 4.50 4.07
C VAL A 220 -15.55 5.40 4.50
N TYR A 221 -16.59 5.53 3.68
CA TYR A 221 -17.77 6.33 4.02
C TYR A 221 -18.47 5.83 5.30
N ALA A 222 -18.70 4.52 5.40
CA ALA A 222 -19.32 3.93 6.59
C ALA A 222 -18.49 4.15 7.86
N THR A 223 -17.16 4.21 7.73
CA THR A 223 -16.26 4.43 8.89
C THR A 223 -16.15 5.90 9.26
N HIS A 224 -16.06 6.79 8.27
CA HIS A 224 -15.84 8.23 8.48
C HIS A 224 -17.12 8.93 8.97
N TYR A 225 -18.26 8.65 8.33
CA TYR A 225 -19.50 9.36 8.60
C TYR A 225 -20.44 8.62 9.54
N GLY A 226 -20.35 7.29 9.65
CA GLY A 226 -21.24 6.48 10.47
C GLY A 226 -22.61 6.23 9.84
N VAL A 227 -23.45 5.51 10.60
CA VAL A 227 -24.79 5.10 10.16
C VAL A 227 -25.76 6.29 10.22
N GLY A 228 -26.43 6.56 9.12
CA GLY A 228 -27.44 7.63 9.02
C GLY A 228 -26.86 9.01 8.72
N GLU A 229 -25.55 9.15 8.63
CA GLU A 229 -24.86 10.40 8.36
C GLU A 229 -24.69 10.67 6.84
N GLU A 230 -24.00 11.77 6.50
CA GLU A 230 -23.98 12.37 5.17
C GLU A 230 -23.77 11.38 4.01
N LYS A 231 -22.73 10.56 4.03
CA LYS A 231 -22.39 9.65 2.91
C LYS A 231 -22.86 8.21 3.11
N TYR A 232 -23.70 7.94 4.12
CA TYR A 232 -24.16 6.59 4.40
C TYR A 232 -24.98 5.97 3.24
N GLN A 233 -25.86 6.76 2.63
CA GLN A 233 -26.65 6.27 1.50
C GLN A 233 -25.77 5.99 0.26
N GLN A 234 -24.71 6.76 0.05
CA GLN A 234 -23.75 6.51 -1.03
C GLN A 234 -22.98 5.22 -0.76
N ALA A 235 -22.58 4.95 0.49
CA ALA A 235 -21.98 3.67 0.86
C ALA A 235 -22.90 2.48 0.52
N ILE A 236 -24.19 2.58 0.84
CA ILE A 236 -25.18 1.55 0.48
C ILE A 236 -25.25 1.35 -1.03
N ASN A 237 -25.30 2.44 -1.81
CA ASN A 237 -25.37 2.37 -3.28
C ASN A 237 -24.12 1.70 -3.87
N LEU A 238 -22.93 2.06 -3.40
CA LEU A 238 -21.68 1.39 -3.79
C LEU A 238 -21.68 -0.10 -3.47
N CYS A 239 -22.17 -0.50 -2.28
CA CYS A 239 -22.32 -1.91 -1.94
C CYS A 239 -23.28 -2.64 -2.89
N LYS A 240 -24.41 -2.02 -3.27
CA LYS A 240 -25.35 -2.59 -4.26
C LYS A 240 -24.69 -2.80 -5.61
N GLU A 241 -23.91 -1.83 -6.06
CA GLU A 241 -23.19 -1.92 -7.34
C GLU A 241 -22.16 -3.07 -7.31
N VAL A 242 -21.40 -3.21 -6.24
CA VAL A 242 -20.41 -4.29 -6.07
C VAL A 242 -21.08 -5.66 -6.03
N LEU A 243 -22.20 -5.77 -5.31
CA LEU A 243 -22.94 -7.04 -5.14
C LEU A 243 -23.83 -7.37 -6.35
N GLY A 244 -24.09 -6.41 -7.24
CA GLY A 244 -25.05 -6.56 -8.34
C GLY A 244 -26.48 -6.79 -7.85
N SER A 245 -26.83 -6.30 -6.66
CA SER A 245 -28.11 -6.51 -6.00
C SER A 245 -28.69 -5.21 -5.48
N GLU A 246 -29.98 -5.00 -5.74
CA GLU A 246 -30.74 -3.85 -5.22
C GLU A 246 -31.04 -3.94 -3.70
N THR A 247 -30.94 -5.13 -3.13
CA THR A 247 -31.26 -5.39 -1.71
C THR A 247 -30.00 -5.65 -0.88
N VAL A 248 -29.46 -4.60 -0.30
CA VAL A 248 -28.43 -4.72 0.76
C VAL A 248 -29.09 -5.20 2.03
N GLY A 249 -28.57 -6.28 2.62
CA GLY A 249 -29.08 -6.84 3.87
C GLY A 249 -30.00 -8.06 3.71
N ASN A 250 -30.38 -8.40 2.48
CA ASN A 250 -30.94 -9.72 2.21
C ASN A 250 -29.77 -10.65 1.85
N PRO A 251 -29.57 -11.78 2.56
CA PRO A 251 -28.53 -12.70 2.17
C PRO A 251 -28.73 -13.04 0.69
N GLN A 252 -27.68 -12.88 -0.08
CA GLN A 252 -27.65 -13.36 -1.47
C GLN A 252 -28.17 -14.79 -1.46
N THR A 253 -28.91 -15.16 -2.46
CA THR A 253 -29.38 -16.53 -2.58
C THR A 253 -28.18 -17.46 -2.57
N ALA A 254 -28.32 -18.66 -2.05
CA ALA A 254 -27.23 -19.65 -2.01
C ALA A 254 -26.59 -19.89 -3.40
N ALA A 255 -27.32 -19.57 -4.49
CA ALA A 255 -26.85 -19.64 -5.86
C ALA A 255 -25.79 -18.54 -6.21
N ASP A 256 -25.77 -17.42 -5.50
CA ASP A 256 -24.84 -16.32 -5.75
C ASP A 256 -23.50 -16.51 -5.04
N LEU A 257 -23.46 -17.35 -4.00
CA LEU A 257 -22.27 -17.66 -3.22
C LEU A 257 -21.59 -18.92 -3.75
N VAL A 258 -20.30 -19.04 -3.49
CA VAL A 258 -19.61 -20.33 -3.68
C VAL A 258 -19.86 -21.23 -2.47
N PRO A 259 -19.80 -22.57 -2.61
CA PRO A 259 -19.84 -23.46 -1.46
C PRO A 259 -18.74 -23.08 -0.46
N TYR A 260 -19.03 -23.07 0.83
CA TYR A 260 -18.10 -22.64 1.87
C TYR A 260 -16.71 -23.30 1.76
N ALA A 261 -16.66 -24.59 1.46
CA ALA A 261 -15.41 -25.33 1.26
C ALA A 261 -14.60 -24.78 0.07
N SER A 262 -15.25 -24.21 -0.94
CA SER A 262 -14.60 -23.67 -2.14
C SER A 262 -14.05 -22.26 -1.92
N VAL A 263 -14.47 -21.54 -0.87
CA VAL A 263 -13.93 -20.21 -0.55
C VAL A 263 -12.45 -20.30 -0.21
N PHE A 264 -12.05 -21.37 0.47
CA PHE A 264 -10.67 -21.58 0.95
C PHE A 264 -9.89 -22.61 0.10
N ASP A 265 -10.44 -23.01 -1.06
CA ASP A 265 -9.76 -23.94 -1.95
C ASP A 265 -8.56 -23.26 -2.61
N ILE A 266 -7.38 -23.85 -2.42
CA ILE A 266 -6.12 -23.36 -2.99
C ILE A 266 -6.13 -23.32 -4.54
N ASN A 267 -7.00 -24.10 -5.19
CA ASN A 267 -7.17 -24.07 -6.64
C ASN A 267 -8.20 -23.01 -7.09
N ASN A 268 -8.82 -22.30 -6.16
CA ASN A 268 -9.88 -21.32 -6.41
C ASN A 268 -9.67 -20.04 -5.60
N GLU A 269 -8.41 -19.63 -5.39
CA GLU A 269 -8.02 -18.49 -4.55
C GLU A 269 -8.66 -17.15 -4.96
N MET A 270 -9.01 -17.01 -6.25
CA MET A 270 -9.68 -15.80 -6.77
C MET A 270 -11.10 -16.11 -7.22
N ASN A 271 -11.85 -16.81 -6.39
CA ASN A 271 -13.26 -17.09 -6.65
C ASN A 271 -14.11 -15.79 -6.65
N LYS A 272 -15.35 -15.89 -7.12
CA LYS A 272 -16.23 -14.73 -7.34
C LYS A 272 -16.58 -13.91 -6.09
N GLU A 273 -16.35 -14.45 -4.88
CA GLU A 273 -16.58 -13.72 -3.63
C GLU A 273 -15.37 -12.89 -3.20
N ILE A 274 -14.19 -13.14 -3.79
CA ILE A 274 -12.98 -12.37 -3.50
C ILE A 274 -12.98 -11.09 -4.32
N ILE A 275 -13.16 -9.95 -3.65
CA ILE A 275 -13.12 -8.62 -4.27
C ILE A 275 -11.69 -8.15 -4.45
N PHE A 276 -10.87 -8.27 -3.40
CA PHE A 276 -9.44 -7.93 -3.43
C PHE A 276 -8.69 -8.79 -2.41
N ALA A 277 -7.54 -9.30 -2.81
CA ALA A 277 -6.68 -10.08 -1.92
C ALA A 277 -5.20 -9.83 -2.19
N VAL A 278 -4.41 -9.75 -1.13
CA VAL A 278 -2.95 -9.75 -1.23
C VAL A 278 -2.50 -11.18 -1.52
N ARG A 279 -1.94 -11.39 -2.71
CA ARG A 279 -1.55 -12.72 -3.18
C ARG A 279 -0.11 -13.05 -2.81
N TYR A 280 0.09 -14.28 -2.43
CA TYR A 280 1.38 -14.87 -2.13
C TYR A 280 1.67 -16.01 -3.11
N LEU A 281 2.94 -16.28 -3.35
CA LEU A 281 3.36 -17.35 -4.26
C LEU A 281 3.91 -18.54 -3.47
N SER A 282 3.39 -19.74 -3.76
CA SER A 282 3.94 -21.00 -3.24
C SER A 282 5.23 -21.39 -3.99
N GLY A 283 6.05 -22.26 -3.44
CA GLY A 283 7.20 -22.83 -4.16
C GLY A 283 8.57 -22.41 -3.69
N ASN A 284 8.70 -22.01 -2.44
CA ASN A 284 10.01 -21.77 -1.79
C ASN A 284 10.86 -20.65 -2.40
N VAL A 285 10.23 -19.66 -3.02
CA VAL A 285 10.89 -18.49 -3.63
C VAL A 285 10.93 -17.26 -2.71
N GLY A 286 10.66 -17.42 -1.41
CA GLY A 286 10.64 -16.32 -0.46
C GLY A 286 9.41 -15.40 -0.54
N LEU A 287 8.44 -15.72 -1.38
CA LEU A 287 7.21 -14.95 -1.59
C LEU A 287 5.97 -15.63 -0.97
N GLY A 288 6.18 -16.63 -0.11
CA GLY A 288 5.10 -17.31 0.62
C GLY A 288 4.53 -16.47 1.75
N SER A 289 3.26 -16.70 2.08
CA SER A 289 2.63 -16.05 3.20
C SER A 289 3.32 -16.42 4.53
N PRO A 290 3.66 -15.44 5.38
CA PRO A 290 4.23 -15.70 6.71
C PRO A 290 3.18 -16.27 7.68
N PHE A 291 1.89 -16.22 7.35
CA PHE A 291 0.81 -16.69 8.22
C PHE A 291 0.96 -18.15 8.63
N GLY A 292 1.45 -19.02 7.75
CA GLY A 292 1.71 -20.41 8.10
C GLY A 292 2.70 -20.58 9.26
N ASN A 293 3.74 -19.77 9.30
CA ASN A 293 4.73 -19.78 10.38
C ASN A 293 4.19 -19.20 11.69
N LEU A 294 3.26 -18.25 11.59
CA LEU A 294 2.59 -17.63 12.73
C LEU A 294 1.49 -18.54 13.29
N CYS A 295 0.79 -19.27 12.41
CA CYS A 295 -0.27 -20.19 12.78
C CYS A 295 0.28 -21.48 13.44
N LEU A 296 1.49 -21.91 13.12
CA LEU A 296 2.15 -23.05 13.77
C LEU A 296 2.41 -22.80 15.27
N LEU A 297 2.38 -21.56 15.73
CA LEU A 297 2.38 -21.21 17.15
C LEU A 297 1.02 -21.54 17.82
N TYR A 298 -0.04 -21.73 17.06
CA TYR A 298 -1.39 -22.06 17.54
C TYR A 298 -1.71 -23.56 17.53
N THR A 299 -0.99 -24.36 16.72
CA THR A 299 -1.35 -25.77 16.44
C THR A 299 -0.44 -26.79 17.09
N SER A 300 0.49 -26.36 17.92
CA SER A 300 1.27 -27.27 18.79
C SER A 300 0.38 -27.75 19.93
N PRO A 301 0.03 -29.04 20.04
CA PRO A 301 -0.79 -29.57 21.11
C PRO A 301 -0.14 -29.44 22.48
#